data_36fb20469b7c29eb68a0207455503d9d
#
_entry.id   36fb20469b7c29eb68a0207455503d9d
#
_cell.length_a   1.000
_cell.length_b   1.000
_cell.length_c   1.000
_cell.angle_alpha   90.00
_cell.angle_beta   90.00
_cell.angle_gamma   90.00
#
_symmetry.space_group_name_H-M   'P 1'
#
loop_
_entity.id
_entity.type
_entity.pdbx_description
1 polymer ?
#
loop_
_entity_poly.entity_id
_entity_poly.type
_entity_poly.pdbx_seq_one_letter_code
_entity_poly.pdbx_strand_id
1 'polypeptide(L)'
;VKDLIRAHAGLLFAGVATFVMMGAGQALFGPSLPVYVRDFSLTEGEAGLFVALLWVGCFLGVGLMYVHGASIGPRHALAAMALGVGGMAASPGWGLTLAGGVVFGIGYGMATAVFNPRVMRAFGVRGPSMLSLLNATFGVGAIAAPLAFVWLGSDPAWAFGAVAVALVAIWAFAGPAGREGVAPTGAVKAFRPHWPILGFGLVAIGMEASLAGLGPTALIRAGVAETRASELLSAFFVVFLLARAALIFIAHRVQPFVLYTASVVSAAVFALGAVFLSPSVFFVAMGASAGVFFPGFYVTAAGKMGEDIRVPPTIVASGLVGAITAPLILAPLGTGLGERGFFVLVAGILVAVSLAALLSLRRMKV
;
A
#
# COMPACT_ATOMS: atom_id res chain seq x y z
N VAL A 1 -2.83 12.92 28.49
CA VAL A 1 -2.54 11.91 27.48
C VAL A 1 -3.00 10.54 27.93
N LYS A 2 -2.56 10.09 29.10
CA LYS A 2 -2.93 8.75 29.62
C LYS A 2 -4.44 8.56 29.73
N ASP A 3 -5.17 9.58 30.19
CA ASP A 3 -6.62 9.50 30.35
C ASP A 3 -7.36 9.48 29.00
N LEU A 4 -6.88 10.24 28.02
CA LEU A 4 -7.41 10.23 26.65
C LEU A 4 -7.17 8.88 25.98
N ILE A 5 -5.98 8.29 26.15
CA ILE A 5 -5.68 6.95 25.65
C ILE A 5 -6.56 5.90 26.34
N ARG A 6 -6.78 5.99 27.64
CA ARG A 6 -7.68 5.08 28.37
C ARG A 6 -9.12 5.20 27.89
N ALA A 7 -9.62 6.43 27.69
CA ALA A 7 -10.98 6.68 27.22
C ALA A 7 -11.23 6.08 25.83
N HIS A 8 -10.22 6.06 24.93
CA HIS A 8 -10.33 5.56 23.57
C HIS A 8 -9.47 4.31 23.30
N ALA A 9 -9.10 3.57 24.37
CA ALA A 9 -8.21 2.41 24.29
C ALA A 9 -8.74 1.34 23.32
N GLY A 10 -10.04 1.05 23.35
CA GLY A 10 -10.65 0.07 22.45
C GLY A 10 -10.54 0.47 20.97
N LEU A 11 -10.79 1.74 20.64
CA LEU A 11 -10.62 2.26 19.26
C LEU A 11 -9.16 2.19 18.82
N LEU A 12 -8.24 2.63 19.68
CA LEU A 12 -6.82 2.66 19.35
C LEU A 12 -6.27 1.25 19.19
N PHE A 13 -6.60 0.33 20.09
CA PHE A 13 -6.17 -1.07 19.99
C PHE A 13 -6.72 -1.75 18.74
N ALA A 14 -8.02 -1.63 18.48
CA ALA A 14 -8.64 -2.19 17.28
C ALA A 14 -8.04 -1.60 16.00
N GLY A 15 -7.79 -0.28 15.98
CA GLY A 15 -7.14 0.39 14.85
C GLY A 15 -5.71 -0.10 14.62
N VAL A 16 -4.88 -0.10 15.66
CA VAL A 16 -3.48 -0.57 15.60
C VAL A 16 -3.42 -2.02 15.13
N ALA A 17 -4.18 -2.92 15.75
CA ALA A 17 -4.19 -4.33 15.37
C ALA A 17 -4.70 -4.54 13.92
N THR A 18 -5.73 -3.78 13.50
CA THR A 18 -6.22 -3.82 12.12
C THR A 18 -5.16 -3.36 11.13
N PHE A 19 -4.44 -2.27 11.40
CA PHE A 19 -3.40 -1.76 10.50
C PHE A 19 -2.19 -2.69 10.42
N VAL A 20 -1.82 -3.36 11.51
CA VAL A 20 -0.81 -4.45 11.46
C VAL A 20 -1.28 -5.56 10.52
N MET A 21 -2.53 -6.01 10.64
CA MET A 21 -3.06 -7.07 9.76
C MET A 21 -3.26 -6.61 8.31
N MET A 22 -3.60 -5.35 8.09
CA MET A 22 -3.62 -4.76 6.73
C MET A 22 -2.23 -4.84 6.08
N GLY A 23 -1.20 -4.43 6.81
CA GLY A 23 0.19 -4.49 6.34
C GLY A 23 0.64 -5.93 6.10
N ALA A 24 0.34 -6.83 7.04
CA ALA A 24 0.65 -8.24 6.91
C ALA A 24 -0.03 -8.88 5.69
N GLY A 25 -1.34 -8.72 5.56
CA GLY A 25 -2.10 -9.28 4.45
C GLY A 25 -1.62 -8.77 3.10
N GLN A 26 -1.40 -7.44 2.96
CA GLN A 26 -0.89 -6.86 1.72
C GLN A 26 0.52 -7.38 1.37
N ALA A 27 1.43 -7.45 2.34
CA ALA A 27 2.81 -7.85 2.09
C ALA A 27 2.94 -9.35 1.74
N LEU A 28 1.96 -10.18 2.07
CA LEU A 28 1.92 -11.59 1.68
C LEU A 28 1.63 -11.82 0.18
N PHE A 29 1.04 -10.85 -0.52
CA PHE A 29 0.77 -11.00 -1.96
C PHE A 29 2.05 -11.25 -2.76
N GLY A 30 3.14 -10.54 -2.43
CA GLY A 30 4.43 -10.70 -3.11
C GLY A 30 5.02 -12.10 -2.97
N PRO A 31 5.27 -12.59 -1.75
CA PRO A 31 5.85 -13.93 -1.52
C PRO A 31 4.95 -15.08 -1.96
N SER A 32 3.61 -14.91 -1.89
CA SER A 32 2.67 -15.95 -2.29
C SER A 32 2.56 -16.10 -3.80
N LEU A 33 2.84 -15.04 -4.56
CA LEU A 33 2.67 -15.04 -6.01
C LEU A 33 3.52 -16.10 -6.73
N PRO A 34 4.82 -16.30 -6.45
CA PRO A 34 5.60 -17.37 -7.07
C PRO A 34 5.04 -18.76 -6.80
N VAL A 35 4.49 -19.00 -5.60
CA VAL A 35 3.85 -20.27 -5.24
C VAL A 35 2.60 -20.47 -6.09
N TYR A 36 1.72 -19.49 -6.19
CA TYR A 36 0.52 -19.58 -7.02
C TYR A 36 0.83 -19.71 -8.52
N VAL A 37 1.87 -19.03 -9.02
CA VAL A 37 2.32 -19.17 -10.42
C VAL A 37 2.67 -20.63 -10.70
N ARG A 38 3.38 -21.29 -9.80
CA ARG A 38 3.77 -22.69 -9.91
C ARG A 38 2.57 -23.63 -9.77
N ASP A 39 1.79 -23.46 -8.73
CA ASP A 39 0.74 -24.41 -8.34
C ASP A 39 -0.48 -24.35 -9.29
N PHE A 40 -0.78 -23.18 -9.84
CA PHE A 40 -1.88 -22.98 -10.79
C PHE A 40 -1.40 -22.84 -12.24
N SER A 41 -0.09 -22.97 -12.53
CA SER A 41 0.49 -22.81 -13.87
C SER A 41 0.08 -21.49 -14.54
N LEU A 42 0.18 -20.39 -13.79
CA LEU A 42 -0.33 -19.08 -14.22
C LEU A 42 0.55 -18.44 -15.30
N THR A 43 -0.11 -17.69 -16.17
CA THR A 43 0.54 -16.77 -17.08
C THR A 43 0.96 -15.49 -16.36
N GLU A 44 1.84 -14.71 -16.96
CA GLU A 44 2.33 -13.45 -16.40
C GLU A 44 1.20 -12.40 -16.25
N GLY A 45 0.23 -12.40 -17.17
CA GLY A 45 -0.94 -11.53 -17.06
C GLY A 45 -1.79 -11.86 -15.84
N GLU A 46 -1.96 -13.15 -15.56
CA GLU A 46 -2.69 -13.61 -14.37
C GLU A 46 -1.96 -13.27 -13.08
N ALA A 47 -0.62 -13.33 -13.08
CA ALA A 47 0.20 -12.91 -11.95
C ALA A 47 0.00 -11.40 -11.64
N GLY A 48 0.02 -10.56 -12.66
CA GLY A 48 -0.26 -9.12 -12.50
C GLY A 48 -1.68 -8.84 -12.02
N LEU A 49 -2.65 -9.64 -12.46
CA LEU A 49 -4.05 -9.54 -12.04
C LEU A 49 -4.22 -9.78 -10.53
N PHE A 50 -3.47 -10.72 -9.94
CA PHE A 50 -3.55 -10.98 -8.50
C PHE A 50 -3.24 -9.73 -7.67
N VAL A 51 -2.16 -9.04 -8.00
CA VAL A 51 -1.77 -7.80 -7.31
C VAL A 51 -2.77 -6.68 -7.59
N ALA A 52 -3.22 -6.54 -8.84
CA ALA A 52 -4.15 -5.49 -9.24
C ALA A 52 -5.52 -5.61 -8.55
N LEU A 53 -6.04 -6.83 -8.39
CA LEU A 53 -7.37 -7.07 -7.81
C LEU A 53 -7.45 -6.71 -6.32
N LEU A 54 -6.37 -6.80 -5.56
CA LEU A 54 -6.30 -6.21 -4.22
C LEU A 54 -6.69 -4.72 -4.26
N TRP A 55 -6.10 -3.96 -5.19
CA TRP A 55 -6.32 -2.52 -5.29
C TRP A 55 -7.67 -2.16 -5.91
N VAL A 56 -8.18 -2.98 -6.82
CA VAL A 56 -9.58 -2.89 -7.29
C VAL A 56 -10.52 -3.04 -6.09
N GLY A 57 -10.32 -4.04 -5.26
CA GLY A 57 -11.08 -4.22 -4.02
C GLY A 57 -10.97 -3.00 -3.11
N CYS A 58 -9.76 -2.47 -2.90
CA CYS A 58 -9.54 -1.27 -2.08
C CYS A 58 -10.31 -0.06 -2.64
N PHE A 59 -10.26 0.15 -3.94
CA PHE A 59 -11.01 1.22 -4.61
C PHE A 59 -12.53 1.06 -4.40
N LEU A 60 -13.05 -0.15 -4.57
CA LEU A 60 -14.46 -0.46 -4.31
C LEU A 60 -14.83 -0.26 -2.83
N GLY A 61 -13.96 -0.66 -1.90
CA GLY A 61 -14.16 -0.47 -0.47
C GLY A 61 -14.24 1.00 -0.06
N VAL A 62 -13.35 1.84 -0.60
CA VAL A 62 -13.39 3.29 -0.40
C VAL A 62 -14.66 3.89 -1.02
N GLY A 63 -15.04 3.47 -2.22
CA GLY A 63 -16.28 3.89 -2.89
C GLY A 63 -17.52 3.51 -2.10
N LEU A 64 -17.56 2.29 -1.55
CA LEU A 64 -18.66 1.82 -0.69
C LEU A 64 -18.79 2.67 0.57
N MET A 65 -17.68 3.07 1.17
CA MET A 65 -17.67 3.99 2.32
C MET A 65 -18.16 5.37 1.96
N TYR A 66 -17.94 5.85 0.75
CA TYR A 66 -18.46 7.13 0.28
C TYR A 66 -19.98 7.13 0.19
N VAL A 67 -20.58 6.01 -0.27
CA VAL A 67 -22.04 5.88 -0.46
C VAL A 67 -22.74 5.44 0.83
N HIS A 68 -22.17 4.50 1.59
CA HIS A 68 -22.82 3.82 2.72
C HIS A 68 -22.07 4.00 4.06
N GLY A 69 -21.11 4.92 4.14
CA GLY A 69 -20.21 5.05 5.30
C GLY A 69 -20.91 5.24 6.65
N ALA A 70 -22.13 5.77 6.68
CA ALA A 70 -22.92 5.91 7.92
C ALA A 70 -23.32 4.55 8.53
N SER A 71 -23.49 3.50 7.71
CA SER A 71 -23.91 2.15 8.14
C SER A 71 -22.74 1.18 8.30
N ILE A 72 -21.54 1.53 7.80
CA ILE A 72 -20.36 0.67 7.82
C ILE A 72 -19.46 1.02 9.01
N GLY A 73 -19.21 0.02 9.85
CA GLY A 73 -18.31 0.16 11.01
C GLY A 73 -17.08 -0.74 10.92
N PRO A 74 -16.19 -0.69 11.93
CA PRO A 74 -14.97 -1.49 11.99
C PRO A 74 -15.19 -2.99 11.77
N ARG A 75 -16.27 -3.54 12.34
CA ARG A 75 -16.59 -4.97 12.20
C ARG A 75 -16.87 -5.40 10.76
N HIS A 76 -17.49 -4.56 9.95
CA HIS A 76 -17.73 -4.85 8.54
C HIS A 76 -16.41 -4.91 7.76
N ALA A 77 -15.51 -3.96 8.00
CA ALA A 77 -14.18 -3.95 7.39
C ALA A 77 -13.36 -5.18 7.77
N LEU A 78 -13.32 -5.52 9.07
CA LEU A 78 -12.60 -6.68 9.59
C LEU A 78 -13.19 -7.99 9.08
N ALA A 79 -14.53 -8.11 9.01
CA ALA A 79 -15.19 -9.30 8.46
C ALA A 79 -14.85 -9.48 6.98
N ALA A 80 -14.90 -8.42 6.17
CA ALA A 80 -14.52 -8.49 4.76
C ALA A 80 -13.04 -8.89 4.61
N MET A 81 -12.13 -8.29 5.37
CA MET A 81 -10.72 -8.67 5.35
C MET A 81 -10.54 -10.15 5.73
N ALA A 82 -11.15 -10.59 6.83
CA ALA A 82 -11.04 -11.97 7.31
C ALA A 82 -11.59 -12.98 6.30
N LEU A 83 -12.74 -12.69 5.69
CA LEU A 83 -13.33 -13.52 4.64
C LEU A 83 -12.43 -13.57 3.40
N GLY A 84 -11.85 -12.45 3.01
CA GLY A 84 -10.96 -12.38 1.86
C GLY A 84 -9.71 -13.24 2.05
N VAL A 85 -8.95 -13.04 3.14
CA VAL A 85 -7.74 -13.83 3.41
C VAL A 85 -8.08 -15.27 3.77
N GLY A 86 -9.20 -15.52 4.44
CA GLY A 86 -9.71 -16.89 4.71
C GLY A 86 -10.06 -17.63 3.43
N GLY A 87 -10.66 -16.94 2.46
CA GLY A 87 -10.93 -17.48 1.12
C GLY A 87 -9.64 -17.83 0.37
N MET A 88 -8.59 -16.98 0.46
CA MET A 88 -7.28 -17.27 -0.12
C MET A 88 -6.58 -18.44 0.58
N ALA A 89 -6.69 -18.54 1.91
CA ALA A 89 -6.11 -19.65 2.68
C ALA A 89 -6.76 -21.01 2.37
N ALA A 90 -8.07 -21.03 2.18
CA ALA A 90 -8.83 -22.25 1.89
C ALA A 90 -8.94 -22.58 0.40
N SER A 91 -8.30 -21.80 -0.46
CA SER A 91 -8.57 -21.79 -1.89
C SER A 91 -8.24 -23.11 -2.59
N PRO A 92 -9.23 -23.79 -3.18
CA PRO A 92 -9.01 -24.95 -4.02
C PRO A 92 -8.66 -24.57 -5.48
N GLY A 93 -8.58 -23.28 -5.82
CA GLY A 93 -8.33 -22.84 -7.18
C GLY A 93 -8.20 -21.32 -7.36
N TRP A 94 -7.60 -20.94 -8.49
CA TRP A 94 -7.21 -19.57 -8.79
C TRP A 94 -8.36 -18.55 -8.72
N GLY A 95 -9.55 -18.89 -9.22
CA GLY A 95 -10.71 -17.98 -9.18
C GLY A 95 -11.12 -17.56 -7.76
N LEU A 96 -11.08 -18.49 -6.80
CA LEU A 96 -11.39 -18.18 -5.40
C LEU A 96 -10.27 -17.37 -4.74
N THR A 97 -9.01 -17.64 -5.10
CA THR A 97 -7.86 -16.82 -4.66
C THR A 97 -8.02 -15.36 -5.10
N LEU A 98 -8.37 -15.13 -6.37
CA LEU A 98 -8.61 -13.79 -6.92
C LEU A 98 -9.81 -13.11 -6.23
N ALA A 99 -10.91 -13.82 -6.05
CA ALA A 99 -12.09 -13.31 -5.35
C ALA A 99 -11.76 -12.96 -3.89
N GLY A 100 -10.96 -13.78 -3.21
CA GLY A 100 -10.45 -13.52 -1.87
C GLY A 100 -9.61 -12.24 -1.82
N GLY A 101 -8.75 -12.03 -2.81
CA GLY A 101 -7.95 -10.81 -2.95
C GLY A 101 -8.81 -9.55 -3.10
N VAL A 102 -9.87 -9.60 -3.91
CA VAL A 102 -10.83 -8.49 -4.05
C VAL A 102 -11.56 -8.22 -2.73
N VAL A 103 -12.07 -9.26 -2.07
CA VAL A 103 -12.82 -9.13 -0.81
C VAL A 103 -11.92 -8.60 0.31
N PHE A 104 -10.67 -9.07 0.40
CA PHE A 104 -9.66 -8.49 1.30
C PHE A 104 -9.43 -7.01 1.00
N GLY A 105 -9.27 -6.65 -0.27
CA GLY A 105 -9.12 -5.28 -0.73
C GLY A 105 -10.31 -4.40 -0.33
N ILE A 106 -11.54 -4.86 -0.50
CA ILE A 106 -12.75 -4.13 -0.06
C ILE A 106 -12.67 -3.84 1.44
N GLY A 107 -12.38 -4.84 2.26
CA GLY A 107 -12.20 -4.67 3.70
C GLY A 107 -11.06 -3.70 4.05
N TYR A 108 -9.95 -3.76 3.32
CA TYR A 108 -8.80 -2.86 3.46
C TYR A 108 -9.19 -1.39 3.20
N GLY A 109 -9.88 -1.12 2.09
CA GLY A 109 -10.38 0.22 1.76
C GLY A 109 -11.37 0.75 2.80
N MET A 110 -12.31 -0.10 3.24
CA MET A 110 -13.25 0.22 4.32
C MET A 110 -12.52 0.52 5.64
N ALA A 111 -11.52 -0.29 6.03
CA ALA A 111 -10.77 -0.10 7.28
C ALA A 111 -10.05 1.25 7.30
N THR A 112 -9.38 1.61 6.21
CA THR A 112 -8.71 2.91 6.07
C THR A 112 -9.69 4.06 6.25
N ALA A 113 -10.86 3.99 5.61
CA ALA A 113 -11.88 5.03 5.67
C ALA A 113 -12.62 5.08 7.02
N VAL A 114 -12.68 3.97 7.76
CA VAL A 114 -13.32 3.90 9.09
C VAL A 114 -12.38 4.37 10.19
N PHE A 115 -11.16 3.83 10.27
CA PHE A 115 -10.28 4.07 11.42
C PHE A 115 -9.61 5.44 11.39
N ASN A 116 -9.12 5.90 10.23
CA ASN A 116 -8.39 7.15 10.14
C ASN A 116 -9.20 8.36 10.65
N PRO A 117 -10.44 8.64 10.18
CA PRO A 117 -11.21 9.78 10.67
C PRO A 117 -11.65 9.61 12.12
N ARG A 118 -11.90 8.39 12.60
CA ARG A 118 -12.32 8.14 13.99
C ARG A 118 -11.20 8.43 14.96
N VAL A 119 -9.98 7.95 14.65
CA VAL A 119 -8.80 8.22 15.46
C VAL A 119 -8.47 9.71 15.43
N MET A 120 -8.51 10.37 14.27
CA MET A 120 -8.31 11.81 14.16
C MET A 120 -9.25 12.59 15.11
N ARG A 121 -10.53 12.27 15.11
CA ARG A 121 -11.54 12.97 15.95
C ARG A 121 -11.43 12.63 17.42
N ALA A 122 -11.27 11.35 17.76
CA ALA A 122 -11.17 10.90 19.14
C ALA A 122 -10.00 11.53 19.91
N PHE A 123 -8.90 11.79 19.21
CA PHE A 123 -7.69 12.36 19.81
C PHE A 123 -7.49 13.86 19.57
N GLY A 124 -8.41 14.53 18.86
CA GLY A 124 -8.44 15.99 18.66
C GLY A 124 -7.08 16.55 18.20
N VAL A 125 -6.51 17.48 18.97
CA VAL A 125 -5.18 18.09 18.65
C VAL A 125 -4.08 17.06 18.46
N ARG A 126 -4.17 15.88 19.07
CA ARG A 126 -3.22 14.77 18.91
C ARG A 126 -3.62 13.77 17.83
N GLY A 127 -4.73 13.99 17.16
CA GLY A 127 -5.21 13.15 16.06
C GLY A 127 -4.15 12.84 15.00
N PRO A 128 -3.41 13.85 14.48
CA PRO A 128 -2.34 13.62 13.49
C PRO A 128 -1.25 12.67 13.99
N SER A 129 -0.84 12.79 15.27
CA SER A 129 0.17 11.90 15.86
C SER A 129 -0.34 10.46 15.99
N MET A 130 -1.60 10.29 16.37
CA MET A 130 -2.21 8.96 16.48
C MET A 130 -2.45 8.33 15.11
N LEU A 131 -2.79 9.12 14.10
CA LEU A 131 -2.89 8.67 12.72
C LEU A 131 -1.52 8.20 12.19
N SER A 132 -0.45 8.95 12.50
CA SER A 132 0.92 8.55 12.16
C SER A 132 1.31 7.24 12.84
N LEU A 133 0.90 7.03 14.09
CA LEU A 133 1.10 5.77 14.81
C LEU A 133 0.38 4.61 14.09
N LEU A 134 -0.88 4.77 13.72
CA LEU A 134 -1.62 3.75 12.94
C LEU A 134 -0.87 3.37 11.66
N ASN A 135 -0.46 4.37 10.88
CA ASN A 135 0.27 4.12 9.64
C ASN A 135 1.66 3.48 9.86
N ALA A 136 2.32 3.78 10.98
CA ALA A 136 3.58 3.11 11.36
C ALA A 136 3.35 1.64 11.70
N THR A 137 2.25 1.32 12.40
CA THR A 137 1.93 -0.09 12.75
C THR A 137 1.59 -0.94 11.53
N PHE A 138 1.06 -0.36 10.45
CA PHE A 138 0.97 -1.03 9.16
C PHE A 138 2.34 -1.54 8.69
N GLY A 139 3.39 -0.70 8.81
CA GLY A 139 4.76 -1.08 8.47
C GLY A 139 5.27 -2.27 9.27
N VAL A 140 4.88 -2.40 10.54
CA VAL A 140 5.24 -3.56 11.37
C VAL A 140 4.68 -4.84 10.78
N GLY A 141 3.41 -4.86 10.37
CA GLY A 141 2.80 -6.01 9.70
C GLY A 141 3.46 -6.33 8.37
N ALA A 142 3.73 -5.31 7.56
CA ALA A 142 4.38 -5.47 6.26
C ALA A 142 5.82 -6.02 6.35
N ILE A 143 6.54 -5.68 7.43
CA ILE A 143 7.89 -6.23 7.70
C ILE A 143 7.79 -7.66 8.21
N ALA A 144 6.89 -7.94 9.16
CA ALA A 144 6.82 -9.23 9.81
C ALA A 144 6.27 -10.35 8.90
N ALA A 145 5.33 -10.04 8.01
CA ALA A 145 4.61 -11.04 7.25
C ALA A 145 5.47 -11.83 6.25
N PRO A 146 6.39 -11.22 5.46
CA PRO A 146 7.25 -12.00 4.57
C PRO A 146 8.22 -12.92 5.34
N LEU A 147 8.67 -12.52 6.53
CA LEU A 147 9.49 -13.37 7.40
C LEU A 147 8.66 -14.52 7.98
N ALA A 148 7.46 -14.22 8.46
CA ALA A 148 6.53 -15.23 8.95
C ALA A 148 6.14 -16.22 7.84
N PHE A 149 5.98 -15.77 6.60
CA PHE A 149 5.73 -16.61 5.44
C PHE A 149 6.82 -17.67 5.26
N VAL A 150 8.10 -17.25 5.30
CA VAL A 150 9.24 -18.19 5.24
C VAL A 150 9.22 -19.16 6.43
N TRP A 151 8.94 -18.65 7.62
CA TRP A 151 8.86 -19.44 8.85
C TRP A 151 7.75 -20.49 8.84
N LEU A 152 6.63 -20.19 8.17
CA LEU A 152 5.50 -21.09 7.97
C LEU A 152 5.69 -22.04 6.78
N GLY A 153 6.91 -22.22 6.28
CA GLY A 153 7.26 -23.12 5.20
C GLY A 153 6.97 -22.59 3.80
N SER A 154 6.83 -21.28 3.64
CA SER A 154 6.50 -20.60 2.37
C SER A 154 5.18 -21.08 1.76
N ASP A 155 4.20 -21.38 2.61
CA ASP A 155 2.89 -21.85 2.22
C ASP A 155 1.85 -20.71 2.39
N PRO A 156 1.22 -20.24 1.28
CA PRO A 156 0.19 -19.21 1.32
C PRO A 156 -1.01 -19.56 2.21
N ALA A 157 -1.41 -20.84 2.27
CA ALA A 157 -2.57 -21.25 3.05
C ALA A 157 -2.35 -21.01 4.55
N TRP A 158 -1.19 -21.37 5.09
CA TRP A 158 -0.86 -21.09 6.49
C TRP A 158 -0.69 -19.62 6.76
N ALA A 159 -0.03 -18.88 5.87
CA ALA A 159 0.23 -17.46 6.06
C ALA A 159 -1.05 -16.63 6.03
N PHE A 160 -1.90 -16.78 5.03
CA PHE A 160 -3.20 -16.10 4.98
C PHE A 160 -4.16 -16.61 6.05
N GLY A 161 -4.11 -17.90 6.40
CA GLY A 161 -4.87 -18.47 7.50
C GLY A 161 -4.56 -17.84 8.85
N ALA A 162 -3.28 -17.61 9.15
CA ALA A 162 -2.86 -16.92 10.36
C ALA A 162 -3.39 -15.49 10.43
N VAL A 163 -3.34 -14.75 9.31
CA VAL A 163 -3.93 -13.41 9.21
C VAL A 163 -5.45 -13.45 9.39
N ALA A 164 -6.14 -14.45 8.81
CA ALA A 164 -7.58 -14.62 8.97
C ALA A 164 -7.98 -14.82 10.43
N VAL A 165 -7.28 -15.73 11.14
CA VAL A 165 -7.52 -15.98 12.58
C VAL A 165 -7.30 -14.72 13.41
N ALA A 166 -6.22 -13.98 13.14
CA ALA A 166 -5.94 -12.72 13.83
C ALA A 166 -7.04 -11.67 13.57
N LEU A 167 -7.51 -11.53 12.33
CA LEU A 167 -8.59 -10.61 11.97
C LEU A 167 -9.92 -10.97 12.65
N VAL A 168 -10.25 -12.26 12.74
CA VAL A 168 -11.44 -12.75 13.48
C VAL A 168 -11.32 -12.43 14.98
N ALA A 169 -10.15 -12.63 15.57
CA ALA A 169 -9.90 -12.26 16.94
C ALA A 169 -10.09 -10.74 17.17
N ILE A 170 -9.52 -9.90 16.31
CA ILE A 170 -9.70 -8.43 16.38
C ILE A 170 -11.18 -8.07 16.21
N TRP A 171 -11.88 -8.71 15.27
CA TRP A 171 -13.32 -8.50 15.03
C TRP A 171 -14.17 -8.75 16.29
N ALA A 172 -13.86 -9.78 17.06
CA ALA A 172 -14.56 -10.09 18.29
C ALA A 172 -14.45 -8.94 19.33
N PHE A 173 -13.29 -8.28 19.40
CA PHE A 173 -13.02 -7.17 20.32
C PHE A 173 -13.35 -5.79 19.78
N ALA A 174 -13.57 -5.63 18.47
CA ALA A 174 -13.80 -4.34 17.81
C ALA A 174 -15.21 -3.73 18.05
N GLY A 175 -16.06 -4.37 18.82
CA GLY A 175 -17.43 -3.91 19.11
C GLY A 175 -17.55 -2.49 19.68
N PRO A 176 -16.73 -2.08 20.66
CA PRO A 176 -16.78 -0.73 21.24
C PRO A 176 -16.32 0.38 20.28
N ALA A 177 -15.48 0.05 19.29
CA ALA A 177 -14.98 1.00 18.32
C ALA A 177 -16.02 1.44 17.26
N GLY A 178 -17.25 0.90 17.30
CA GLY A 178 -18.20 0.92 16.19
C GLY A 178 -19.29 1.98 16.20
N ARG A 179 -19.40 2.84 17.21
CA ARG A 179 -20.64 3.63 17.43
C ARG A 179 -20.63 5.08 16.92
N GLU A 180 -19.54 5.62 16.45
CA GLU A 180 -19.50 7.01 16.01
C GLU A 180 -19.56 7.10 14.47
N GLY A 181 -20.67 7.63 13.96
CA GLY A 181 -20.88 7.87 12.53
C GLY A 181 -19.85 8.85 11.95
N VAL A 182 -19.38 8.58 10.75
CA VAL A 182 -18.49 9.47 10.00
C VAL A 182 -19.33 10.25 9.00
N ALA A 183 -19.82 11.44 9.39
CA ALA A 183 -20.25 12.40 8.38
C ALA A 183 -19.01 13.07 7.77
N PRO A 184 -18.92 13.21 6.43
CA PRO A 184 -17.90 14.03 5.81
C PRO A 184 -18.08 15.48 6.29
N THR A 185 -17.14 15.99 7.06
CA THR A 185 -17.13 17.39 7.50
C THR A 185 -16.15 18.17 6.64
N GLY A 186 -16.65 18.90 5.67
CA GLY A 186 -15.86 19.83 4.85
C GLY A 186 -16.77 20.73 4.02
N ALA A 187 -16.32 21.95 3.78
CA ALA A 187 -17.02 22.87 2.89
C ALA A 187 -16.87 22.44 1.44
N VAL A 188 -17.96 22.49 0.68
CA VAL A 188 -17.90 22.36 -0.79
C VAL A 188 -17.37 23.70 -1.32
N LYS A 189 -16.13 23.73 -1.77
CA LYS A 189 -15.48 24.88 -2.39
C LYS A 189 -15.33 24.64 -3.89
N ALA A 190 -14.80 25.62 -4.62
CA ALA A 190 -14.45 25.41 -6.03
C ALA A 190 -13.39 24.31 -6.16
N PHE A 191 -13.73 23.24 -6.89
CA PHE A 191 -12.85 22.08 -7.09
C PHE A 191 -12.41 21.97 -8.54
N ARG A 192 -11.10 21.92 -8.75
CA ARG A 192 -10.51 21.64 -10.06
C ARG A 192 -9.39 20.62 -9.91
N PRO A 193 -9.50 19.44 -10.53
CA PRO A 193 -8.42 18.46 -10.53
C PRO A 193 -7.15 19.05 -11.17
N HIS A 194 -6.02 18.88 -10.55
CA HIS A 194 -4.72 19.25 -11.13
C HIS A 194 -4.07 18.01 -11.75
N TRP A 195 -4.45 17.70 -13.00
CA TRP A 195 -4.08 16.48 -13.69
C TRP A 195 -2.59 16.15 -13.69
N PRO A 196 -1.64 17.13 -13.87
CA PRO A 196 -0.23 16.82 -13.85
C PRO A 196 0.24 16.19 -12.54
N ILE A 197 -0.17 16.74 -11.37
CA ILE A 197 0.24 16.15 -10.09
C ILE A 197 -0.44 14.80 -9.85
N LEU A 198 -1.69 14.63 -10.27
CA LEU A 198 -2.40 13.36 -10.18
C LEU A 198 -1.71 12.28 -11.02
N GLY A 199 -1.19 12.63 -12.21
CA GLY A 199 -0.38 11.75 -13.03
C GLY A 199 0.92 11.31 -12.35
N PHE A 200 1.62 12.21 -11.67
CA PHE A 200 2.78 11.85 -10.88
C PHE A 200 2.43 10.88 -9.75
N GLY A 201 1.31 11.09 -9.07
CA GLY A 201 0.82 10.19 -8.02
C GLY A 201 0.44 8.81 -8.55
N LEU A 202 -0.23 8.76 -9.70
CA LEU A 202 -0.60 7.51 -10.36
C LEU A 202 0.64 6.63 -10.61
N VAL A 203 1.68 7.21 -11.21
CA VAL A 203 2.90 6.42 -11.51
C VAL A 203 3.64 6.03 -10.24
N ALA A 204 3.82 6.94 -9.29
CA ALA A 204 4.55 6.65 -8.05
C ALA A 204 3.90 5.53 -7.22
N ILE A 205 2.59 5.61 -7.02
CA ILE A 205 1.87 4.59 -6.24
C ILE A 205 1.76 3.28 -7.03
N GLY A 206 1.65 3.36 -8.38
CA GLY A 206 1.74 2.18 -9.23
C GLY A 206 3.08 1.45 -9.11
N MET A 207 4.19 2.20 -9.06
CA MET A 207 5.52 1.63 -8.84
C MET A 207 5.65 1.02 -7.43
N GLU A 208 5.19 1.72 -6.39
CA GLU A 208 5.19 1.20 -5.00
C GLU A 208 4.43 -0.13 -4.93
N ALA A 209 3.21 -0.19 -5.46
CA ALA A 209 2.38 -1.40 -5.47
C ALA A 209 3.03 -2.55 -6.27
N SER A 210 3.65 -2.23 -7.41
CA SER A 210 4.32 -3.22 -8.24
C SER A 210 5.60 -3.75 -7.60
N LEU A 211 6.40 -2.91 -6.96
CA LEU A 211 7.59 -3.33 -6.21
C LEU A 211 7.21 -4.26 -5.05
N ALA A 212 6.16 -3.93 -4.31
CA ALA A 212 5.69 -4.77 -3.19
C ALA A 212 5.09 -6.10 -3.66
N GLY A 213 4.28 -6.08 -4.74
CA GLY A 213 3.52 -7.24 -5.19
C GLY A 213 4.27 -8.14 -6.19
N LEU A 214 5.05 -7.56 -7.11
CA LEU A 214 5.79 -8.30 -8.14
C LEU A 214 7.28 -8.42 -7.84
N GLY A 215 7.80 -7.64 -6.88
CA GLY A 215 9.23 -7.60 -6.55
C GLY A 215 9.84 -8.95 -6.22
N PRO A 216 9.24 -9.78 -5.33
CA PRO A 216 9.74 -11.11 -5.04
C PRO A 216 9.85 -11.98 -6.30
N THR A 217 8.82 -12.02 -7.14
CA THR A 217 8.84 -12.76 -8.42
C THR A 217 9.95 -12.25 -9.35
N ALA A 218 10.14 -10.92 -9.43
CA ALA A 218 11.20 -10.31 -10.23
C ALA A 218 12.60 -10.65 -9.70
N LEU A 219 12.78 -10.71 -8.39
CA LEU A 219 14.04 -11.14 -7.76
C LEU A 219 14.34 -12.61 -8.06
N ILE A 220 13.34 -13.50 -7.96
CA ILE A 220 13.50 -14.93 -8.27
C ILE A 220 13.92 -15.12 -9.73
N ARG A 221 13.30 -14.38 -10.65
CA ARG A 221 13.72 -14.40 -12.07
C ARG A 221 15.14 -13.92 -12.28
N ALA A 222 15.57 -12.93 -11.50
CA ALA A 222 16.95 -12.44 -11.53
C ALA A 222 17.95 -13.38 -10.81
N GLY A 223 17.55 -14.61 -10.47
CA GLY A 223 18.39 -15.65 -9.89
C GLY A 223 18.48 -15.65 -8.35
N VAL A 224 17.60 -14.90 -7.66
CA VAL A 224 17.55 -14.90 -6.19
C VAL A 224 16.68 -16.06 -5.70
N ALA A 225 17.14 -16.78 -4.67
CA ALA A 225 16.35 -17.85 -4.05
C ALA A 225 15.00 -17.33 -3.49
N GLU A 226 13.95 -18.15 -3.57
CA GLU A 226 12.58 -17.78 -3.20
C GLU A 226 12.45 -17.29 -1.75
N THR A 227 13.08 -18.02 -0.80
CA THR A 227 13.13 -17.62 0.62
C THR A 227 13.83 -16.26 0.78
N ARG A 228 14.94 -16.07 0.07
CA ARG A 228 15.71 -14.82 0.10
C ARG A 228 14.94 -13.65 -0.51
N ALA A 229 14.17 -13.86 -1.56
CA ALA A 229 13.33 -12.84 -2.16
C ALA A 229 12.25 -12.32 -1.16
N SER A 230 11.68 -13.23 -0.37
CA SER A 230 10.72 -12.88 0.70
C SER A 230 11.38 -12.08 1.83
N GLU A 231 12.58 -12.47 2.28
CA GLU A 231 13.38 -11.72 3.26
C GLU A 231 13.74 -10.32 2.75
N LEU A 232 14.09 -10.20 1.47
CA LEU A 232 14.42 -8.92 0.84
C LEU A 232 13.19 -8.00 0.75
N LEU A 233 11.99 -8.54 0.57
CA LEU A 233 10.76 -7.75 0.67
C LEU A 233 10.56 -7.22 2.08
N SER A 234 10.83 -8.01 3.10
CA SER A 234 10.81 -7.51 4.49
C SER A 234 11.82 -6.38 4.70
N ALA A 235 13.06 -6.56 4.22
CA ALA A 235 14.08 -5.52 4.27
C ALA A 235 13.67 -4.25 3.50
N PHE A 236 13.02 -4.38 2.35
CA PHE A 236 12.42 -3.27 1.60
C PHE A 236 11.43 -2.49 2.48
N PHE A 237 10.53 -3.16 3.20
CA PHE A 237 9.58 -2.48 4.08
C PHE A 237 10.24 -1.88 5.33
N VAL A 238 11.34 -2.45 5.83
CA VAL A 238 12.15 -1.81 6.89
C VAL A 238 12.67 -0.46 6.41
N VAL A 239 13.35 -0.43 5.27
CA VAL A 239 13.93 0.80 4.72
C VAL A 239 12.85 1.80 4.32
N PHE A 240 11.72 1.32 3.79
CA PHE A 240 10.51 2.11 3.52
C PHE A 240 9.99 2.82 4.77
N LEU A 241 9.84 2.09 5.88
CA LEU A 241 9.35 2.63 7.14
C LEU A 241 10.35 3.63 7.75
N LEU A 242 11.65 3.32 7.70
CA LEU A 242 12.70 4.23 8.15
C LEU A 242 12.72 5.54 7.36
N ALA A 243 12.55 5.48 6.04
CA ALA A 243 12.44 6.67 5.19
C ALA A 243 11.21 7.52 5.56
N ARG A 244 10.05 6.89 5.80
CA ARG A 244 8.85 7.58 6.30
C ARG A 244 9.08 8.23 7.67
N ALA A 245 9.74 7.54 8.59
CA ALA A 245 10.09 8.10 9.89
C ALA A 245 11.05 9.30 9.77
N ALA A 246 12.02 9.23 8.86
CA ALA A 246 12.94 10.34 8.60
C ALA A 246 12.25 11.62 8.10
N LEU A 247 11.11 11.49 7.40
CA LEU A 247 10.31 12.65 6.97
C LEU A 247 9.80 13.49 8.13
N ILE A 248 9.61 12.94 9.33
CA ILE A 248 9.20 13.69 10.53
C ILE A 248 10.20 14.84 10.80
N PHE A 249 11.48 14.63 10.50
CA PHE A 249 12.56 15.58 10.74
C PHE A 249 12.88 16.47 9.54
N ILE A 250 12.49 16.07 8.33
CA ILE A 250 12.93 16.70 7.07
C ILE A 250 11.78 17.42 6.36
N ALA A 251 10.54 16.90 6.45
CA ALA A 251 9.43 17.37 5.63
C ALA A 251 9.06 18.85 5.85
N HIS A 252 9.31 19.39 7.03
CA HIS A 252 9.05 20.81 7.33
C HIS A 252 10.12 21.78 6.75
N ARG A 253 11.26 21.25 6.26
CA ARG A 253 12.38 22.05 5.74
C ARG A 253 12.47 22.02 4.22
N VAL A 254 11.79 21.09 3.58
CA VAL A 254 11.91 20.86 2.13
C VAL A 254 10.53 20.91 1.49
N GLN A 255 10.43 21.57 0.35
CA GLN A 255 9.15 21.61 -0.38
C GLN A 255 8.68 20.19 -0.74
N PRO A 256 7.38 19.89 -0.61
CA PRO A 256 6.84 18.54 -0.81
C PRO A 256 7.14 17.96 -2.20
N PHE A 257 7.05 18.76 -3.26
CA PHE A 257 7.35 18.29 -4.62
C PHE A 257 8.85 18.07 -4.85
N VAL A 258 9.73 18.75 -4.13
CA VAL A 258 11.19 18.48 -4.16
C VAL A 258 11.47 17.14 -3.51
N LEU A 259 10.82 16.81 -2.37
CA LEU A 259 10.91 15.50 -1.74
C LEU A 259 10.43 14.39 -2.69
N TYR A 260 9.27 14.60 -3.34
CA TYR A 260 8.78 13.71 -4.37
C TYR A 260 9.78 13.50 -5.50
N THR A 261 10.30 14.60 -6.06
CA THR A 261 11.27 14.54 -7.17
C THR A 261 12.55 13.80 -6.76
N ALA A 262 13.09 14.11 -5.58
CA ALA A 262 14.26 13.41 -5.06
C ALA A 262 14.00 11.90 -4.89
N SER A 263 12.80 11.53 -4.44
CA SER A 263 12.43 10.12 -4.25
C SER A 263 12.31 9.37 -5.58
N VAL A 264 11.70 9.95 -6.62
CA VAL A 264 11.62 9.27 -7.93
C VAL A 264 12.98 9.22 -8.63
N VAL A 265 13.82 10.24 -8.49
CA VAL A 265 15.19 10.24 -9.03
C VAL A 265 16.03 9.15 -8.34
N SER A 266 16.00 9.08 -7.00
CA SER A 266 16.73 8.01 -6.28
C SER A 266 16.19 6.62 -6.63
N ALA A 267 14.87 6.46 -6.78
CA ALA A 267 14.29 5.21 -7.24
C ALA A 267 14.77 4.82 -8.64
N ALA A 268 14.87 5.78 -9.56
CA ALA A 268 15.41 5.54 -10.91
C ALA A 268 16.88 5.06 -10.86
N VAL A 269 17.71 5.72 -10.04
CA VAL A 269 19.11 5.31 -9.83
C VAL A 269 19.17 3.89 -9.25
N PHE A 270 18.36 3.59 -8.25
CA PHE A 270 18.34 2.26 -7.65
C PHE A 270 17.79 1.21 -8.61
N ALA A 271 16.78 1.51 -9.42
CA ALA A 271 16.28 0.61 -10.44
C ALA A 271 17.35 0.30 -11.51
N LEU A 272 18.10 1.31 -11.95
CA LEU A 272 19.27 1.10 -12.82
C LEU A 272 20.35 0.24 -12.13
N GLY A 273 20.59 0.48 -10.83
CA GLY A 273 21.48 -0.38 -10.03
C GLY A 273 21.01 -1.84 -9.96
N ALA A 274 19.69 -2.07 -9.89
CA ALA A 274 19.12 -3.42 -9.93
C ALA A 274 19.29 -4.08 -11.31
N VAL A 275 19.26 -3.31 -12.40
CA VAL A 275 19.50 -3.80 -13.76
C VAL A 275 20.94 -4.18 -13.97
N PHE A 276 21.89 -3.29 -13.63
CA PHE A 276 23.29 -3.42 -14.03
C PHE A 276 24.21 -4.03 -12.98
N LEU A 277 23.83 -3.96 -11.69
CA LEU A 277 24.66 -4.38 -10.58
C LEU A 277 24.00 -5.54 -9.80
N SER A 278 23.26 -5.22 -8.73
CA SER A 278 22.68 -6.22 -7.83
C SER A 278 21.18 -6.00 -7.65
N PRO A 279 20.33 -6.89 -8.20
CA PRO A 279 18.89 -6.82 -7.97
C PRO A 279 18.54 -6.80 -6.48
N SER A 280 19.17 -7.62 -5.66
CA SER A 280 18.88 -7.75 -4.23
C SER A 280 19.13 -6.46 -3.44
N VAL A 281 20.32 -5.87 -3.61
CA VAL A 281 20.71 -4.67 -2.84
C VAL A 281 19.86 -3.46 -3.25
N PHE A 282 19.71 -3.26 -4.55
CA PHE A 282 19.01 -2.10 -5.06
C PHE A 282 17.51 -2.21 -4.97
N PHE A 283 16.92 -3.42 -4.94
CA PHE A 283 15.52 -3.63 -4.60
C PHE A 283 15.23 -3.12 -3.17
N VAL A 284 16.04 -3.49 -2.20
CA VAL A 284 15.90 -2.99 -0.82
C VAL A 284 16.05 -1.48 -0.77
N ALA A 285 17.03 -0.90 -1.48
CA ALA A 285 17.24 0.54 -1.53
C ALA A 285 16.04 1.29 -2.14
N MET A 286 15.35 0.73 -3.14
CA MET A 286 14.11 1.30 -3.68
C MET A 286 13.02 1.46 -2.62
N GLY A 287 13.04 0.67 -1.54
CA GLY A 287 12.13 0.83 -0.40
C GLY A 287 12.21 2.22 0.24
N ALA A 288 13.42 2.77 0.38
CA ALA A 288 13.57 4.13 0.90
C ALA A 288 12.87 5.18 0.03
N SER A 289 13.02 5.07 -1.27
CA SER A 289 12.40 5.98 -2.24
C SER A 289 10.88 5.83 -2.24
N ALA A 290 10.37 4.60 -2.27
CA ALA A 290 8.95 4.29 -2.24
C ALA A 290 8.27 4.83 -0.98
N GLY A 291 8.92 4.77 0.18
CA GLY A 291 8.42 5.33 1.43
C GLY A 291 8.12 6.84 1.38
N VAL A 292 8.72 7.56 0.45
CA VAL A 292 8.56 9.02 0.29
C VAL A 292 7.57 9.39 -0.82
N PHE A 293 7.23 8.49 -1.74
CA PHE A 293 6.35 8.76 -2.89
C PHE A 293 5.03 9.39 -2.47
N PHE A 294 4.27 8.70 -1.64
CA PHE A 294 2.94 9.15 -1.24
C PHE A 294 2.96 10.47 -0.45
N PRO A 295 3.77 10.66 0.59
CA PRO A 295 3.78 11.91 1.35
C PRO A 295 4.12 13.14 0.48
N GLY A 296 5.16 13.05 -0.36
CA GLY A 296 5.56 14.14 -1.25
C GLY A 296 4.50 14.49 -2.28
N PHE A 297 3.90 13.48 -2.89
CA PHE A 297 2.80 13.61 -3.83
C PHE A 297 1.54 14.19 -3.17
N TYR A 298 1.08 13.60 -2.07
CA TYR A 298 -0.17 13.95 -1.40
C TYR A 298 -0.20 15.43 -0.97
N VAL A 299 0.85 15.88 -0.29
CA VAL A 299 0.92 17.26 0.21
C VAL A 299 0.98 18.25 -0.94
N THR A 300 1.73 17.95 -2.02
CA THR A 300 1.76 18.80 -3.22
C THR A 300 0.40 18.87 -3.89
N ALA A 301 -0.27 17.74 -4.06
CA ALA A 301 -1.59 17.66 -4.70
C ALA A 301 -2.65 18.42 -3.89
N ALA A 302 -2.67 18.24 -2.57
CA ALA A 302 -3.57 18.95 -1.67
C ALA A 302 -3.36 20.48 -1.76
N GLY A 303 -2.09 20.94 -1.73
CA GLY A 303 -1.78 22.37 -1.88
C GLY A 303 -2.20 22.96 -3.24
N LYS A 304 -2.13 22.16 -4.33
CA LYS A 304 -2.55 22.60 -5.68
C LYS A 304 -4.06 22.61 -5.90
N MET A 305 -4.80 21.69 -5.26
CA MET A 305 -6.24 21.54 -5.47
C MET A 305 -7.09 22.23 -4.40
N GLY A 306 -6.49 22.66 -3.27
CA GLY A 306 -7.15 23.41 -2.21
C GLY A 306 -7.86 22.54 -1.18
N GLU A 307 -8.84 23.13 -0.48
CA GLU A 307 -9.46 22.55 0.73
C GLU A 307 -10.87 21.97 0.48
N ASP A 308 -11.25 21.70 -0.77
CA ASP A 308 -12.53 21.07 -1.07
C ASP A 308 -12.57 19.63 -0.55
N ILE A 309 -13.74 19.20 -0.07
CA ILE A 309 -13.94 17.84 0.49
C ILE A 309 -13.61 16.71 -0.50
N ARG A 310 -13.65 16.99 -1.81
CA ARG A 310 -13.35 16.03 -2.89
C ARG A 310 -11.86 15.87 -3.14
N VAL A 311 -11.01 16.76 -2.61
CA VAL A 311 -9.54 16.73 -2.86
C VAL A 311 -8.90 15.46 -2.34
N PRO A 312 -9.02 15.08 -1.05
CA PRO A 312 -8.39 13.86 -0.54
C PRO A 312 -8.81 12.59 -1.28
N PRO A 313 -10.11 12.32 -1.51
CA PRO A 313 -10.51 11.12 -2.25
C PRO A 313 -10.03 11.12 -3.70
N THR A 314 -9.94 12.28 -4.38
CA THR A 314 -9.39 12.35 -5.75
C THR A 314 -7.90 12.01 -5.79
N ILE A 315 -7.11 12.49 -4.81
CA ILE A 315 -5.69 12.17 -4.69
C ILE A 315 -5.51 10.66 -4.48
N VAL A 316 -6.25 10.07 -3.56
CA VAL A 316 -6.19 8.63 -3.27
C VAL A 316 -6.63 7.82 -4.49
N ALA A 317 -7.71 8.21 -5.15
CA ALA A 317 -8.23 7.52 -6.34
C ALA A 317 -7.20 7.50 -7.47
N SER A 318 -6.47 8.61 -7.71
CA SER A 318 -5.42 8.63 -8.74
C SER A 318 -4.30 7.63 -8.44
N GLY A 319 -3.87 7.55 -7.17
CA GLY A 319 -2.88 6.55 -6.73
C GLY A 319 -3.38 5.12 -6.90
N LEU A 320 -4.64 4.84 -6.53
CA LEU A 320 -5.24 3.50 -6.69
C LEU A 320 -5.35 3.09 -8.15
N VAL A 321 -5.68 4.01 -9.07
CA VAL A 321 -5.63 3.71 -10.51
C VAL A 321 -4.23 3.26 -10.93
N GLY A 322 -3.19 3.91 -10.43
CA GLY A 322 -1.81 3.49 -10.67
C GLY A 322 -1.51 2.10 -10.08
N ALA A 323 -1.91 1.86 -8.84
CA ALA A 323 -1.72 0.57 -8.17
C ALA A 323 -2.45 -0.60 -8.86
N ILE A 324 -3.56 -0.32 -9.54
CA ILE A 324 -4.29 -1.30 -10.36
C ILE A 324 -3.59 -1.52 -11.69
N THR A 325 -3.27 -0.43 -12.41
CA THR A 325 -2.81 -0.53 -13.81
C THR A 325 -1.35 -0.94 -13.94
N ALA A 326 -0.47 -0.49 -13.04
CA ALA A 326 0.96 -0.76 -13.16
C ALA A 326 1.30 -2.27 -13.07
N PRO A 327 0.80 -3.07 -12.11
CA PRO A 327 1.08 -4.51 -12.10
C PRO A 327 0.57 -5.24 -13.34
N LEU A 328 -0.60 -4.84 -13.89
CA LEU A 328 -1.17 -5.43 -15.10
C LEU A 328 -0.29 -5.20 -16.34
N ILE A 329 0.42 -4.07 -16.36
CA ILE A 329 1.33 -3.71 -17.45
C ILE A 329 2.71 -4.32 -17.24
N LEU A 330 3.26 -4.20 -16.03
CA LEU A 330 4.63 -4.58 -15.73
C LEU A 330 4.84 -6.10 -15.69
N ALA A 331 3.86 -6.87 -15.25
CA ALA A 331 4.01 -8.32 -15.16
C ALA A 331 4.21 -8.96 -16.55
N PRO A 332 3.32 -8.78 -17.55
CA PRO A 332 3.51 -9.39 -18.86
C PRO A 332 4.66 -8.79 -19.66
N LEU A 333 4.87 -7.47 -19.61
CA LEU A 333 5.94 -6.83 -20.37
C LEU A 333 7.33 -7.13 -19.80
N GLY A 334 7.45 -7.31 -18.46
CA GLY A 334 8.71 -7.60 -17.81
C GLY A 334 9.34 -8.92 -18.27
N THR A 335 8.51 -9.92 -18.59
CA THR A 335 8.99 -11.20 -19.08
C THR A 335 9.62 -11.15 -20.44
N GLY A 336 9.06 -10.34 -21.35
CA GLY A 336 9.58 -10.17 -22.71
C GLY A 336 10.97 -9.54 -22.78
N LEU A 337 11.45 -8.91 -21.69
CA LEU A 337 12.73 -8.22 -21.61
C LEU A 337 13.83 -9.02 -20.86
N GLY A 338 13.62 -10.33 -20.65
CA GLY A 338 14.58 -11.22 -20.00
C GLY A 338 14.49 -11.24 -18.47
N GLU A 339 15.47 -11.87 -17.83
CA GLU A 339 15.48 -12.15 -16.38
C GLU A 339 15.37 -10.90 -15.49
N ARG A 340 15.92 -9.77 -15.91
CA ARG A 340 15.84 -8.48 -15.23
C ARG A 340 14.83 -7.52 -15.84
N GLY A 341 13.97 -7.99 -16.74
CA GLY A 341 13.04 -7.16 -17.51
C GLY A 341 12.10 -6.30 -16.67
N PHE A 342 11.64 -6.81 -15.53
CA PHE A 342 10.86 -6.01 -14.57
C PHE A 342 11.64 -4.76 -14.12
N PHE A 343 12.89 -4.91 -13.70
CA PHE A 343 13.73 -3.80 -13.26
C PHE A 343 14.07 -2.84 -14.42
N VAL A 344 14.20 -3.33 -15.64
CA VAL A 344 14.40 -2.51 -16.85
C VAL A 344 13.19 -1.61 -17.09
N LEU A 345 11.96 -2.16 -17.02
CA LEU A 345 10.74 -1.37 -17.16
C LEU A 345 10.57 -0.35 -16.04
N VAL A 346 10.77 -0.76 -14.80
CA VAL A 346 10.71 0.13 -13.63
C VAL A 346 11.73 1.27 -13.79
N ALA A 347 12.97 0.97 -14.18
CA ALA A 347 14.00 1.98 -14.44
C ALA A 347 13.59 2.94 -15.56
N GLY A 348 13.10 2.45 -16.69
CA GLY A 348 12.67 3.27 -17.82
C GLY A 348 11.55 4.24 -17.43
N ILE A 349 10.52 3.74 -16.74
CA ILE A 349 9.39 4.56 -16.27
C ILE A 349 9.87 5.60 -15.25
N LEU A 350 10.67 5.19 -14.26
CA LEU A 350 11.15 6.08 -13.22
C LEU A 350 12.10 7.16 -13.78
N VAL A 351 12.93 6.85 -14.77
CA VAL A 351 13.77 7.84 -15.47
C VAL A 351 12.89 8.85 -16.20
N ALA A 352 11.88 8.40 -16.95
CA ALA A 352 10.95 9.31 -17.65
C ALA A 352 10.21 10.23 -16.67
N VAL A 353 9.69 9.66 -15.57
CA VAL A 353 8.99 10.43 -14.52
C VAL A 353 9.95 11.38 -13.79
N SER A 354 11.19 10.97 -13.54
CA SER A 354 12.22 11.84 -12.94
C SER A 354 12.49 13.07 -13.80
N LEU A 355 12.66 12.87 -15.11
CA LEU A 355 12.85 13.99 -16.05
C LEU A 355 11.64 14.93 -16.06
N ALA A 356 10.43 14.36 -16.13
CA ALA A 356 9.19 15.14 -16.07
C ALA A 356 9.04 15.91 -14.74
N ALA A 357 9.39 15.29 -13.61
CA ALA A 357 9.37 15.93 -12.30
C ALA A 357 10.38 17.07 -12.18
N LEU A 358 11.63 16.86 -12.63
CA LEU A 358 12.67 17.89 -12.66
C LEU A 358 12.24 19.10 -13.50
N LEU A 359 11.68 18.88 -14.68
CA LEU A 359 11.16 19.97 -15.56
C LEU A 359 9.96 20.69 -14.93
N SER A 360 9.22 20.00 -14.06
CA SER A 360 8.02 20.54 -13.42
C SER A 360 8.30 21.25 -12.09
N LEU A 361 9.51 21.19 -11.52
CA LEU A 361 9.86 21.73 -10.20
C LEU A 361 9.38 23.18 -9.98
N ARG A 362 9.58 24.05 -10.97
CA ARG A 362 9.17 25.46 -10.87
C ARG A 362 7.65 25.63 -10.89
N ARG A 363 6.93 24.78 -11.63
CA ARG A 363 5.46 24.83 -11.77
C ARG A 363 4.73 24.19 -10.59
N MET A 364 5.38 23.30 -9.86
CA MET A 364 4.81 22.53 -8.74
C MET A 364 5.11 23.15 -7.36
N LYS A 365 5.67 24.35 -7.30
CA LYS A 365 5.82 25.08 -6.01
C LYS A 365 4.43 25.29 -5.38
N VAL A 366 4.30 24.94 -4.10
CA VAL A 366 3.13 25.17 -3.25
C VAL A 366 3.50 26.19 -2.18
#